data_b098943eaca7765f316ae9e54447ab6b
#
_entry.id   b098943eaca7765f316ae9e54447ab6b
#
_cell.length_a   1.000
_cell.length_b   1.000
_cell.length_c   1.000
_cell.angle_alpha   90.00
_cell.angle_beta   90.00
_cell.angle_gamma   90.00
#
_symmetry.space_group_name_H-M   'P 1'
#
loop_
_entity.id
_entity.type
_entity.pdbx_description
1 polymer ?
#
loop_
_entity_poly.entity_id
_entity_poly.type
_entity_poly.pdbx_seq_one_letter_code
_entity_poly.pdbx_strand_id
1 'polypeptide(L)'
;MHIPVLLKETIELLNPQPNQHFVDGTLGEGGHSLAILERTSPDGKVLGIDLNEETLKIANTKIQSSNFKTDKLTTDRLILAQGNFSNIKGITRTNEFITIHGILLDLGLSSRIL
;
A
#
# COMPACT_ATOMS: atom_id res chain seq x y z
N MET A 1 -1.24 -8.77 17.18
CA MET A 1 -0.39 -7.64 17.22
C MET A 1 0.56 -7.60 16.07
N HIS A 2 0.68 -6.47 15.50
CA HIS A 2 1.52 -6.33 14.39
C HIS A 2 2.94 -6.28 14.77
N ILE A 3 3.80 -6.70 13.91
CA ILE A 3 5.20 -6.75 14.19
C ILE A 3 5.89 -5.65 13.40
N PRO A 4 6.13 -4.49 14.02
CA PRO A 4 6.72 -3.36 13.30
C PRO A 4 8.06 -3.69 12.65
N VAL A 5 8.75 -4.64 13.21
CA VAL A 5 10.02 -5.07 12.67
C VAL A 5 9.87 -5.57 11.23
N LEU A 6 8.82 -6.32 10.96
CA LEU A 6 8.60 -6.83 9.62
C LEU A 6 8.29 -5.71 8.64
N LEU A 7 7.57 -4.71 9.10
CA LEU A 7 7.26 -3.56 8.26
C LEU A 7 8.55 -2.87 7.84
N LYS A 8 9.44 -2.61 8.79
CA LYS A 8 10.68 -1.92 8.49
C LYS A 8 11.52 -2.69 7.49
N GLU A 9 11.67 -3.99 7.72
CA GLU A 9 12.49 -4.81 6.86
C GLU A 9 11.92 -4.91 5.46
N THR A 10 10.62 -5.03 5.36
CA THR A 10 9.95 -5.09 4.06
C THR A 10 10.19 -3.83 3.28
N ILE A 11 10.05 -2.68 3.92
CA ILE A 11 10.24 -1.41 3.25
C ILE A 11 11.70 -1.23 2.84
N GLU A 12 12.63 -1.69 3.66
CA GLU A 12 14.04 -1.59 3.29
C GLU A 12 14.35 -2.42 2.06
N LEU A 13 13.80 -3.62 1.99
CA LEU A 13 14.02 -4.47 0.83
C LEU A 13 13.38 -3.89 -0.42
N LEU A 14 12.20 -3.35 -0.27
CA LEU A 14 11.50 -2.76 -1.39
C LEU A 14 12.20 -1.49 -1.87
N ASN A 15 12.81 -0.76 -0.95
CA ASN A 15 13.59 0.44 -1.19
C ASN A 15 12.86 1.47 -2.06
N PRO A 16 11.68 1.93 -1.64
CA PRO A 16 10.93 2.87 -2.47
C PRO A 16 11.69 4.19 -2.62
N GLN A 17 11.72 4.70 -3.83
CA GLN A 17 12.40 5.96 -4.14
C GLN A 17 11.36 7.03 -4.47
N PRO A 18 11.72 8.31 -4.38
CA PRO A 18 10.77 9.38 -4.69
C PRO A 18 10.11 9.18 -6.04
N ASN A 19 8.83 9.44 -6.07
CA ASN A 19 8.00 9.40 -7.28
C ASN A 19 7.79 8.02 -7.89
N GLN A 20 8.18 6.96 -7.20
CA GLN A 20 7.91 5.62 -7.68
C GLN A 20 6.51 5.16 -7.28
N HIS A 21 5.98 4.21 -8.03
CA HIS A 21 4.61 3.72 -7.84
C HIS A 21 4.62 2.24 -7.46
N PHE A 22 3.78 1.89 -6.49
CA PHE A 22 3.76 0.53 -5.96
C PHE A 22 2.34 -0.01 -5.82
N VAL A 23 2.21 -1.32 -5.88
CA VAL A 23 0.96 -1.99 -5.58
C VAL A 23 1.11 -2.69 -4.23
N ASP A 24 0.18 -2.42 -3.33
CA ASP A 24 0.10 -3.14 -2.06
C ASP A 24 -1.07 -4.09 -2.18
N GLY A 25 -0.77 -5.35 -2.48
CA GLY A 25 -1.78 -6.34 -2.80
C GLY A 25 -2.54 -6.87 -1.60
N THR A 26 -2.07 -6.56 -0.41
CA THR A 26 -2.74 -6.99 0.82
C THR A 26 -2.71 -5.81 1.79
N LEU A 27 -3.53 -4.82 1.49
CA LEU A 27 -3.49 -3.53 2.17
C LEU A 27 -3.62 -3.62 3.68
N GLY A 28 -4.54 -4.43 4.18
CA GLY A 28 -4.75 -4.55 5.61
C GLY A 28 -4.99 -3.19 6.25
N GLU A 29 -4.25 -2.91 7.32
CA GLU A 29 -4.41 -1.64 8.03
C GLU A 29 -3.71 -0.48 7.37
N GLY A 30 -2.97 -0.72 6.31
CA GLY A 30 -2.36 0.35 5.55
C GLY A 30 -0.98 0.78 6.00
N GLY A 31 -0.37 0.05 6.92
CA GLY A 31 0.95 0.44 7.43
C GLY A 31 2.02 0.44 6.37
N HIS A 32 2.07 -0.60 5.53
CA HIS A 32 3.05 -0.66 4.47
C HIS A 32 2.80 0.45 3.44
N SER A 33 1.55 0.64 3.06
CA SER A 33 1.20 1.66 2.08
C SER A 33 1.58 3.04 2.58
N LEU A 34 1.33 3.32 3.85
CA LEU A 34 1.70 4.62 4.42
C LEU A 34 3.21 4.82 4.34
N ALA A 35 3.98 3.81 4.72
CA ALA A 35 5.43 3.92 4.68
C ALA A 35 5.94 4.13 3.26
N ILE A 36 5.33 3.46 2.29
CA ILE A 36 5.70 3.63 0.89
C ILE A 36 5.37 5.05 0.43
N LEU A 37 4.19 5.56 0.78
CA LEU A 37 3.80 6.89 0.38
C LEU A 37 4.73 7.95 0.96
N GLU A 38 5.19 7.75 2.18
CA GLU A 38 6.14 8.68 2.79
C GLU A 38 7.44 8.72 2.02
N ARG A 39 7.90 7.57 1.56
CA ARG A 39 9.18 7.50 0.86
C ARG A 39 9.10 7.87 -0.60
N THR A 40 7.93 7.86 -1.18
CA THR A 40 7.77 8.15 -2.60
C THR A 40 7.24 9.54 -2.87
N SER A 41 7.17 10.39 -1.85
CA SER A 41 6.80 11.78 -2.06
C SER A 41 7.74 12.44 -3.06
N PRO A 42 7.27 13.45 -3.80
CA PRO A 42 5.92 14.04 -3.69
C PRO A 42 4.87 13.37 -4.57
N ASP A 43 5.25 12.63 -5.60
CA ASP A 43 4.28 12.20 -6.60
C ASP A 43 4.10 10.69 -6.71
N GLY A 44 4.79 9.91 -5.91
CA GLY A 44 4.63 8.47 -5.97
C GLY A 44 3.24 8.04 -5.54
N LYS A 45 2.75 6.96 -6.13
CA LYS A 45 1.40 6.49 -5.87
C LYS A 45 1.40 5.05 -5.39
N VAL A 46 0.37 4.71 -4.64
CA VAL A 46 0.16 3.34 -4.19
C VAL A 46 -1.26 2.92 -4.56
N LEU A 47 -1.36 1.76 -5.17
CA LEU A 47 -2.65 1.11 -5.38
C LEU A 47 -2.77 0.04 -4.30
N GLY A 48 -3.68 0.23 -3.37
CA GLY A 48 -3.92 -0.70 -2.28
C GLY A 48 -5.11 -1.58 -2.59
N ILE A 49 -4.95 -2.88 -2.43
CA ILE A 49 -6.00 -3.85 -2.75
C ILE A 49 -6.35 -4.63 -1.50
N ASP A 50 -7.63 -4.85 -1.28
CA ASP A 50 -8.09 -5.71 -0.21
C ASP A 50 -9.44 -6.30 -0.60
N LEU A 51 -9.71 -7.49 -0.09
CA LEU A 51 -10.98 -8.17 -0.36
C LEU A 51 -12.13 -7.51 0.36
N ASN A 52 -11.86 -6.88 1.48
CA ASN A 52 -12.88 -6.38 2.38
C ASN A 52 -13.01 -4.87 2.27
N GLU A 53 -14.20 -4.42 1.86
CA GLU A 53 -14.43 -2.99 1.68
C GLU A 53 -14.26 -2.21 2.98
N GLU A 54 -14.64 -2.81 4.09
CA GLU A 54 -14.50 -2.14 5.38
C GLU A 54 -13.03 -1.92 5.72
N THR A 55 -12.20 -2.90 5.40
CA THR A 55 -10.77 -2.77 5.62
C THR A 55 -10.19 -1.62 4.80
N LEU A 56 -10.66 -1.47 3.57
CA LEU A 56 -10.22 -0.36 2.73
C LEU A 56 -10.57 0.97 3.35
N LYS A 57 -11.77 1.08 3.90
CA LYS A 57 -12.20 2.34 4.52
C LYS A 57 -11.36 2.66 5.74
N ILE A 58 -11.08 1.66 6.56
CA ILE A 58 -10.27 1.86 7.75
C ILE A 58 -8.86 2.31 7.39
N ALA A 59 -8.27 1.63 6.41
CA ALA A 59 -6.93 1.97 5.97
C ALA A 59 -6.88 3.38 5.40
N ASN A 60 -7.88 3.75 4.61
CA ASN A 60 -7.94 5.08 4.04
C ASN A 60 -7.99 6.13 5.12
N THR A 61 -8.83 5.93 6.13
CA THR A 61 -8.95 6.87 7.22
C THR A 61 -7.63 7.02 7.97
N LYS A 62 -6.96 5.91 8.24
CA LYS A 62 -5.69 5.96 8.95
C LYS A 62 -4.62 6.70 8.15
N ILE A 63 -4.54 6.42 6.86
CA ILE A 63 -3.53 7.04 6.03
C ILE A 63 -3.79 8.53 5.86
N GLN A 64 -5.05 8.89 5.61
CA GLN A 64 -5.39 10.30 5.38
C GLN A 64 -5.22 11.13 6.65
N SER A 65 -5.38 10.54 7.81
CA SER A 65 -5.23 11.29 9.05
C SER A 65 -3.81 11.26 9.59
N SER A 66 -2.89 10.57 8.92
CA SER A 66 -1.53 10.50 9.41
C SER A 66 -0.82 11.82 9.16
N ASN A 67 0.23 12.03 9.95
CA ASN A 67 0.94 13.30 9.90
C ASN A 67 2.19 13.12 9.05
N PHE A 68 2.10 13.39 7.77
CA PHE A 68 3.27 13.35 6.91
C PHE A 68 4.16 14.52 7.23
N LYS A 69 5.45 14.27 7.21
CA LYS A 69 6.40 15.32 7.53
C LYS A 69 6.55 16.33 6.42
N THR A 70 6.40 15.90 5.20
CA THR A 70 6.72 16.78 4.09
C THR A 70 5.50 17.43 3.49
N ASP A 71 4.54 16.65 3.09
CA ASP A 71 3.39 17.19 2.37
C ASP A 71 2.13 16.56 2.81
N LYS A 72 1.03 17.21 2.54
CA LYS A 72 -0.24 16.58 2.73
C LYS A 72 -0.38 15.48 1.72
N LEU A 73 -0.92 14.36 2.16
CA LEU A 73 -1.26 13.30 1.25
C LEU A 73 -2.46 13.73 0.42
N THR A 74 -2.32 13.69 -0.85
CA THR A 74 -3.44 14.00 -1.72
C THR A 74 -4.15 12.70 -2.07
N THR A 75 -5.45 12.79 -2.30
CA THR A 75 -6.25 11.61 -2.55
C THR A 75 -5.84 10.88 -3.82
N ASP A 76 -5.19 11.56 -4.75
CA ASP A 76 -4.79 10.92 -5.98
C ASP A 76 -3.50 10.11 -5.86
N ARG A 77 -2.81 10.17 -4.74
CA ARG A 77 -1.63 9.34 -4.54
C ARG A 77 -1.97 7.97 -4.00
N LEU A 78 -3.11 7.83 -3.33
CA LEU A 78 -3.55 6.55 -2.79
C LEU A 78 -4.81 6.13 -3.52
N ILE A 79 -4.73 5.05 -4.25
CA ILE A 79 -5.86 4.49 -4.97
C ILE A 79 -6.22 3.18 -4.30
N LEU A 80 -7.48 3.01 -3.96
CA LEU A 80 -7.94 1.81 -3.26
C LEU A 80 -8.88 1.02 -4.16
N ALA A 81 -8.69 -0.28 -4.17
CA ALA A 81 -9.52 -1.15 -4.99
C ALA A 81 -9.91 -2.38 -4.21
N GLN A 82 -11.20 -2.71 -4.23
CA GLN A 82 -11.68 -3.92 -3.62
C GLN A 82 -11.49 -5.06 -4.62
N GLY A 83 -10.91 -6.14 -4.17
CA GLY A 83 -10.73 -7.27 -5.05
C GLY A 83 -9.73 -8.26 -4.50
N ASN A 84 -9.53 -9.32 -5.27
CA ASN A 84 -8.60 -10.36 -4.93
C ASN A 84 -7.29 -10.09 -5.67
N PHE A 85 -6.17 -10.21 -4.96
CA PHE A 85 -4.88 -10.00 -5.57
C PHE A 85 -4.68 -10.88 -6.81
N SER A 86 -5.30 -12.04 -6.83
CA SER A 86 -5.16 -12.92 -7.99
C SER A 86 -5.63 -12.25 -9.28
N ASN A 87 -6.43 -11.18 -9.19
CA ASN A 87 -6.87 -10.43 -10.35
C ASN A 87 -6.13 -9.12 -10.51
N ILE A 88 -4.86 -9.10 -10.12
CA ILE A 88 -4.08 -7.87 -10.12
C ILE A 88 -4.04 -7.21 -11.50
N LYS A 89 -3.95 -8.02 -12.56
CA LYS A 89 -3.92 -7.44 -13.90
C LYS A 89 -5.18 -6.66 -14.21
N GLY A 90 -6.33 -7.24 -13.89
CA GLY A 90 -7.60 -6.55 -14.14
C GLY A 90 -7.73 -5.31 -13.28
N ILE A 91 -7.30 -5.41 -12.01
CA ILE A 91 -7.44 -4.30 -11.09
C ILE A 91 -6.54 -3.13 -11.49
N THR A 92 -5.30 -3.42 -11.87
CA THR A 92 -4.39 -2.34 -12.28
C THR A 92 -4.88 -1.70 -13.58
N ARG A 93 -5.38 -2.50 -14.50
CA ARG A 93 -5.89 -1.97 -15.76
C ARG A 93 -7.11 -1.09 -15.55
N THR A 94 -8.06 -1.56 -14.75
CA THR A 94 -9.27 -0.80 -14.48
C THR A 94 -8.97 0.53 -13.81
N ASN A 95 -7.95 0.58 -12.98
CA ASN A 95 -7.59 1.79 -12.27
C ASN A 95 -6.51 2.60 -13.01
N GLU A 96 -6.16 2.17 -14.21
CA GLU A 96 -5.16 2.85 -15.02
C GLU A 96 -3.83 3.00 -14.30
N PHE A 97 -3.51 2.03 -13.47
CA PHE A 97 -2.28 2.04 -12.68
C PHE A 97 -1.26 1.19 -13.41
N ILE A 98 -0.68 1.75 -14.45
CA ILE A 98 0.15 0.97 -15.35
C ILE A 98 1.65 1.09 -15.13
N THR A 99 2.08 2.12 -14.44
CA THR A 99 3.50 2.26 -14.12
C THR A 99 3.71 1.72 -12.73
N ILE A 100 4.39 0.58 -12.62
CA ILE A 100 4.55 -0.11 -11.35
C ILE A 100 6.03 -0.41 -11.13
N HIS A 101 6.59 0.08 -10.02
CA HIS A 101 7.98 -0.13 -9.68
C HIS A 101 8.17 -1.30 -8.73
N GLY A 102 7.11 -1.70 -8.05
CA GLY A 102 7.19 -2.86 -7.17
C GLY A 102 5.82 -3.27 -6.67
N ILE A 103 5.73 -4.51 -6.23
CA ILE A 103 4.49 -5.08 -5.71
C ILE A 103 4.79 -5.71 -4.36
N LEU A 104 3.98 -5.37 -3.38
CA LEU A 104 4.11 -5.91 -2.05
C LEU A 104 2.96 -6.83 -1.74
N LEU A 105 3.28 -7.99 -1.20
CA LEU A 105 2.29 -8.92 -0.71
C LEU A 105 2.63 -9.32 0.69
N ASP A 106 1.75 -9.03 1.63
CA ASP A 106 1.90 -9.55 2.97
C ASP A 106 0.87 -10.65 3.12
N LEU A 107 1.30 -11.87 2.99
CA LEU A 107 0.39 -12.99 3.01
C LEU A 107 -0.02 -13.41 4.39
N GLY A 108 0.42 -12.71 5.40
CA GLY A 108 0.03 -13.02 6.76
C GLY A 108 0.55 -14.34 7.26
N LEU A 109 1.59 -14.86 6.64
CA LEU A 109 2.10 -16.15 7.03
C LEU A 109 2.70 -16.16 8.39
N SER A 110 3.18 -15.03 8.84
CA SER A 110 3.83 -14.97 10.13
C SER A 110 2.90 -15.33 11.26
N SER A 111 1.62 -15.11 11.09
CA SER A 111 0.69 -15.43 12.16
C SER A 111 0.11 -16.79 12.02
N ARG A 112 0.43 -17.50 10.97
CA ARG A 112 -0.14 -18.78 10.75
C ARG A 112 0.81 -19.82 10.50
N ILE A 113 1.95 -19.66 10.87
CA ILE A 113 2.91 -20.59 10.59
C ILE A 113 2.52 -21.82 11.01
N LEU A 114 2.46 -22.44 10.24
CA LEU A 114 1.94 -23.51 10.36
C LEU A 114 2.68 -24.54 10.94
#